data_753eae577e2436879e2e013a482da9fd
#
_entry.id   753eae577e2436879e2e013a482da9fd
#
_cell.length_a   1.000
_cell.length_b   1.000
_cell.length_c   1.000
_cell.angle_alpha   90.00
_cell.angle_beta   90.00
_cell.angle_gamma   90.00
#
_symmetry.space_group_name_H-M   'P 1'
#
loop_
_entity.id
_entity.type
_entity.pdbx_description
1 polymer ?
#
loop_
_entity_poly.entity_id
_entity_poly.type
_entity_poly.pdbx_seq_one_letter_code
_entity_poly.pdbx_strand_id
1 'polypeptide(L)'
;YDRRRQRQMCIRDSNNTYRANDALSSMFMGALRSTSSALKIGLGGAVFFFVETHFSLPRWDSSSILTWIIAFIAYDFFYYWFHRISHERQIFWASHVAHHQSEDYNLSTALRQTGTGFFLTWVFYIPLFIIGVPSYVFVSVASINLIYQFWVHTEHVPKLGWFELFFVSPSNHRVHHAQNEEYIDKNLSLIHI
;
A
#
# COMPACT_ATOMS: atom_id res chain seq x y z
N TYR A 1 -5.17 -22.48 6.45
CA TYR A 1 -4.36 -21.54 5.71
C TYR A 1 -2.90 -21.73 6.10
N ASP A 2 -2.08 -22.19 5.16
CA ASP A 2 -0.67 -22.46 5.44
C ASP A 2 0.16 -21.16 5.36
N ARG A 3 0.36 -20.51 6.51
CA ARG A 3 1.20 -19.30 6.66
C ARG A 3 2.68 -19.56 6.30
N ARG A 4 3.08 -20.83 6.11
CA ARG A 4 4.46 -21.24 5.81
C ARG A 4 4.94 -20.97 4.39
N ARG A 5 4.13 -20.36 3.53
CA ARG A 5 4.48 -20.04 2.14
C ARG A 5 4.89 -18.60 1.88
N GLN A 6 4.96 -17.75 2.88
CA GLN A 6 5.68 -16.50 2.73
C GLN A 6 7.18 -16.85 2.68
N ARG A 7 7.77 -16.82 1.50
CA ARG A 7 9.20 -17.09 1.35
C ARG A 7 10.01 -15.99 2.00
N GLN A 8 10.99 -16.40 2.76
CA GLN A 8 11.95 -15.56 3.45
C GLN A 8 12.66 -14.66 2.43
N MET A 9 12.48 -13.36 2.58
CA MET A 9 13.48 -12.41 2.12
C MET A 9 14.70 -12.64 3.00
N CYS A 10 15.63 -13.48 2.54
CA CYS A 10 16.91 -13.59 3.21
C CYS A 10 17.57 -12.23 3.09
N ILE A 11 17.61 -11.48 4.20
CA ILE A 11 18.54 -10.37 4.34
C ILE A 11 19.92 -11.01 4.24
N ARG A 12 20.43 -11.07 3.02
CA ARG A 12 21.81 -11.47 2.78
C ARG A 12 22.66 -10.27 3.13
N ASP A 13 23.60 -10.43 4.03
CA ASP A 13 24.73 -9.51 4.29
C ASP A 13 25.64 -9.39 3.06
N SER A 14 25.06 -9.21 1.88
CA SER A 14 25.79 -9.06 0.63
C SER A 14 25.55 -7.66 0.09
N ASN A 15 26.61 -7.00 -0.36
CA ASN A 15 26.57 -5.73 -1.09
C ASN A 15 25.74 -5.78 -2.39
N ASN A 16 25.05 -6.88 -2.68
CA ASN A 16 24.26 -7.09 -3.88
C ASN A 16 22.77 -7.18 -3.52
N THR A 17 22.16 -6.00 -3.35
CA THR A 17 20.74 -5.84 -3.00
C THR A 17 19.80 -5.96 -4.21
N TYR A 18 20.34 -6.09 -5.43
CA TYR A 18 19.58 -6.23 -6.65
C TYR A 18 20.06 -7.44 -7.46
N ARG A 19 19.23 -8.47 -7.55
CA ARG A 19 19.40 -9.53 -8.55
C ARG A 19 18.59 -9.18 -9.79
N ALA A 20 19.23 -9.25 -10.95
CA ALA A 20 18.61 -8.81 -12.21
C ALA A 20 17.28 -9.54 -12.51
N ASN A 21 17.21 -10.85 -12.26
CA ASN A 21 16.01 -11.65 -12.48
C ASN A 21 14.84 -11.23 -11.56
N ASP A 22 15.09 -10.94 -10.29
CA ASP A 22 14.06 -10.51 -9.35
C ASP A 22 13.61 -9.07 -9.64
N ALA A 23 14.55 -8.16 -9.89
CA ALA A 23 14.27 -6.78 -10.27
C ALA A 23 13.47 -6.68 -11.57
N LEU A 24 13.85 -7.44 -12.62
CA LEU A 24 13.12 -7.50 -13.88
C LEU A 24 11.71 -8.07 -13.72
N SER A 25 11.54 -9.13 -12.92
CA SER A 25 10.22 -9.67 -12.58
C SER A 25 9.36 -8.64 -11.88
N SER A 26 9.91 -7.90 -10.93
CA SER A 26 9.22 -6.85 -10.18
C SER A 26 8.79 -5.70 -11.10
N MET A 27 9.66 -5.24 -11.98
CA MET A 27 9.34 -4.21 -12.98
C MET A 27 8.27 -4.68 -13.98
N PHE A 28 8.35 -5.93 -14.45
CA PHE A 28 7.35 -6.50 -15.35
C PHE A 28 5.96 -6.57 -14.68
N MET A 29 5.89 -7.00 -13.44
CA MET A 29 4.64 -7.02 -12.66
C MET A 29 4.10 -5.60 -12.46
N GLY A 30 4.97 -4.63 -12.20
CA GLY A 30 4.59 -3.22 -12.12
C GLY A 30 4.02 -2.67 -13.44
N ALA A 31 4.63 -3.01 -14.57
CA ALA A 31 4.12 -2.64 -15.89
C ALA A 31 2.74 -3.27 -16.19
N LEU A 32 2.56 -4.55 -15.88
CA LEU A 32 1.26 -5.23 -15.98
C LEU A 32 0.19 -4.57 -15.10
N ARG A 33 0.55 -4.21 -13.88
CA ARG A 33 -0.35 -3.45 -13.00
C ARG A 33 -0.72 -2.10 -13.61
N SER A 34 0.24 -1.40 -14.20
CA SER A 34 0.00 -0.07 -14.80
C SER A 34 -1.04 -0.14 -15.91
N THR A 35 -1.03 -1.18 -16.74
CA THR A 35 -2.06 -1.39 -17.77
C THR A 35 -3.44 -1.67 -17.16
N SER A 36 -3.51 -2.48 -16.09
CA SER A 36 -4.77 -2.73 -15.38
C SER A 36 -5.26 -1.52 -14.58
N SER A 37 -4.36 -0.59 -14.22
CA SER A 37 -4.71 0.65 -13.52
C SER A 37 -5.57 1.59 -14.37
N ALA A 38 -5.47 1.55 -15.69
CA ALA A 38 -6.36 2.31 -16.58
C ALA A 38 -7.83 1.88 -16.40
N LEU A 39 -8.07 0.57 -16.27
CA LEU A 39 -9.42 0.02 -15.98
C LEU A 39 -9.88 0.42 -14.56
N LYS A 40 -8.97 0.43 -13.61
CA LYS A 40 -9.26 0.88 -12.24
C LYS A 40 -9.69 2.35 -12.20
N ILE A 41 -8.99 3.23 -12.90
CA ILE A 41 -9.33 4.65 -12.95
C ILE A 41 -10.72 4.84 -13.58
N GLY A 42 -11.04 4.10 -14.65
CA GLY A 42 -12.35 4.15 -15.28
C GLY A 42 -13.47 3.66 -14.36
N LEU A 43 -13.38 2.42 -13.90
CA LEU A 43 -14.44 1.81 -13.08
C LEU A 43 -14.51 2.42 -11.67
N GLY A 44 -13.38 2.48 -10.97
CA GLY A 44 -13.34 3.03 -9.61
C GLY A 44 -13.68 4.52 -9.59
N GLY A 45 -13.18 5.28 -10.57
CA GLY A 45 -13.52 6.69 -10.73
C GLY A 45 -15.00 6.93 -11.00
N ALA A 46 -15.64 6.11 -11.83
CA ALA A 46 -17.08 6.18 -12.06
C ALA A 46 -17.90 5.89 -10.80
N VAL A 47 -17.51 4.87 -10.03
CA VAL A 47 -18.16 4.56 -8.75
C VAL A 47 -17.95 5.67 -7.73
N PHE A 48 -16.75 6.21 -7.59
CA PHE A 48 -16.47 7.31 -6.68
C PHE A 48 -17.25 8.56 -7.07
N PHE A 49 -17.31 8.90 -8.36
CA PHE A 49 -18.12 10.01 -8.87
C PHE A 49 -19.60 9.80 -8.57
N PHE A 50 -20.12 8.59 -8.78
CA PHE A 50 -21.51 8.26 -8.47
C PHE A 50 -21.81 8.41 -6.98
N VAL A 51 -20.94 7.89 -6.10
CA VAL A 51 -21.09 8.01 -4.64
C VAL A 51 -21.01 9.47 -4.21
N GLU A 52 -20.03 10.22 -4.73
CA GLU A 52 -19.84 11.63 -4.41
C GLU A 52 -21.05 12.50 -4.80
N THR A 53 -21.71 12.15 -5.91
CA THR A 53 -22.87 12.93 -6.39
C THR A 53 -24.18 12.58 -5.72
N HIS A 54 -24.36 11.32 -5.25
CA HIS A 54 -25.68 10.86 -4.78
C HIS A 54 -25.72 10.56 -3.27
N PHE A 55 -24.59 10.27 -2.65
CA PHE A 55 -24.55 9.79 -1.26
C PHE A 55 -23.59 10.56 -0.35
N SER A 56 -22.86 11.54 -0.88
CA SER A 56 -21.90 12.31 -0.10
C SER A 56 -22.59 13.26 0.88
N LEU A 57 -22.06 13.34 2.09
CA LEU A 57 -22.28 14.44 3.00
C LEU A 57 -21.71 15.74 2.40
N PRO A 58 -21.98 16.93 2.99
CA PRO A 58 -21.39 18.18 2.52
C PRO A 58 -19.87 18.06 2.34
N ARG A 59 -19.37 18.50 1.20
CA ARG A 59 -17.94 18.46 0.89
C ARG A 59 -17.12 19.23 1.91
N TRP A 60 -16.02 18.66 2.31
CA TRP A 60 -15.07 19.32 3.20
C TRP A 60 -14.41 20.50 2.51
N ASP A 61 -14.17 21.56 3.28
CA ASP A 61 -13.46 22.75 2.77
C ASP A 61 -11.98 22.41 2.53
N SER A 62 -11.60 22.36 1.29
CA SER A 62 -10.23 22.03 0.86
C SER A 62 -9.24 23.19 1.00
N SER A 63 -9.69 24.39 1.31
CA SER A 63 -8.80 25.51 1.66
C SER A 63 -8.22 25.34 3.07
N SER A 64 -8.87 24.53 3.92
CA SER A 64 -8.41 24.23 5.27
C SER A 64 -7.32 23.16 5.27
N ILE A 65 -6.18 23.45 5.88
CA ILE A 65 -5.10 22.46 6.11
C ILE A 65 -5.58 21.26 6.92
N LEU A 66 -6.55 21.46 7.80
CA LEU A 66 -7.12 20.41 8.63
C LEU A 66 -7.82 19.35 7.77
N THR A 67 -8.48 19.74 6.67
CA THR A 67 -9.06 18.81 5.68
C THR A 67 -8.01 17.84 5.15
N TRP A 68 -6.83 18.34 4.80
CA TRP A 68 -5.74 17.50 4.26
C TRP A 68 -5.17 16.56 5.31
N ILE A 69 -4.97 17.03 6.52
CA ILE A 69 -4.47 16.22 7.64
C ILE A 69 -5.45 15.10 7.96
N ILE A 70 -6.74 15.41 8.13
CA ILE A 70 -7.76 14.42 8.46
C ILE A 70 -7.97 13.46 7.30
N ALA A 71 -7.97 13.94 6.05
CA ALA A 71 -8.08 13.08 4.88
C ALA A 71 -6.90 12.11 4.76
N PHE A 72 -5.66 12.54 5.09
CA PHE A 72 -4.49 11.68 5.10
C PHE A 72 -4.61 10.56 6.16
N ILE A 73 -5.01 10.93 7.38
CA ILE A 73 -5.20 9.97 8.49
C ILE A 73 -6.33 8.99 8.14
N ALA A 74 -7.45 9.49 7.62
CA ALA A 74 -8.59 8.66 7.24
C ALA A 74 -8.24 7.73 6.07
N TYR A 75 -7.47 8.22 5.08
CA TYR A 75 -6.97 7.40 3.99
C TYR A 75 -6.11 6.24 4.52
N ASP A 76 -5.15 6.54 5.39
CA ASP A 76 -4.24 5.53 5.96
C ASP A 76 -4.98 4.52 6.84
N PHE A 77 -6.03 4.95 7.55
CA PHE A 77 -6.93 4.06 8.29
C PHE A 77 -7.61 3.04 7.37
N PHE A 78 -8.18 3.46 6.23
CA PHE A 78 -8.80 2.53 5.28
C PHE A 78 -7.76 1.70 4.54
N TYR A 79 -6.58 2.26 4.27
CA TYR A 79 -5.44 1.52 3.75
C TYR A 79 -5.00 0.41 4.70
N TYR A 80 -4.91 0.68 6.01
CA TYR A 80 -4.62 -0.33 7.03
C TYR A 80 -5.60 -1.50 6.95
N TRP A 81 -6.90 -1.23 6.91
CA TRP A 81 -7.91 -2.29 6.84
C TRP A 81 -7.83 -3.08 5.54
N PHE A 82 -7.64 -2.41 4.41
CA PHE A 82 -7.41 -3.08 3.14
C PHE A 82 -6.18 -3.98 3.21
N HIS A 83 -5.06 -3.47 3.71
CA HIS A 83 -3.80 -4.20 3.80
C HIS A 83 -3.90 -5.39 4.78
N ARG A 84 -4.50 -5.18 5.95
CA ARG A 84 -4.75 -6.22 6.94
C ARG A 84 -5.62 -7.34 6.36
N ILE A 85 -6.73 -7.02 5.72
CA ILE A 85 -7.60 -8.00 5.05
C ILE A 85 -6.85 -8.71 3.93
N SER A 86 -5.93 -8.02 3.25
CA SER A 86 -5.08 -8.62 2.23
C SER A 86 -4.11 -9.67 2.79
N HIS A 87 -3.75 -9.58 4.04
CA HIS A 87 -2.97 -10.60 4.74
C HIS A 87 -3.83 -11.72 5.33
N GLU A 88 -5.02 -11.41 5.85
CA GLU A 88 -5.85 -12.35 6.60
C GLU A 88 -6.82 -13.16 5.73
N ARG A 89 -7.20 -12.67 4.54
CA ARG A 89 -8.24 -13.28 3.69
C ARG A 89 -7.65 -13.84 2.40
N GLN A 90 -7.92 -15.10 2.14
CA GLN A 90 -7.32 -15.88 1.05
C GLN A 90 -7.46 -15.21 -0.33
N ILE A 91 -8.64 -14.68 -0.68
CA ILE A 91 -8.87 -14.04 -1.97
C ILE A 91 -8.05 -12.75 -2.13
N PHE A 92 -7.90 -11.98 -1.06
CA PHE A 92 -7.09 -10.76 -1.05
C PHE A 92 -5.60 -11.10 -1.01
N TRP A 93 -5.22 -12.12 -0.23
CA TRP A 93 -3.87 -12.63 -0.19
C TRP A 93 -3.40 -13.14 -1.56
N ALA A 94 -4.24 -13.82 -2.32
CA ALA A 94 -3.94 -14.27 -3.67
C ALA A 94 -3.51 -13.12 -4.60
N SER A 95 -4.04 -11.91 -4.37
CA SER A 95 -3.60 -10.70 -5.05
C SER A 95 -2.34 -10.08 -4.42
N HIS A 96 -2.21 -10.10 -3.09
CA HIS A 96 -1.15 -9.41 -2.36
C HIS A 96 0.16 -10.22 -2.26
N VAL A 97 0.07 -11.56 -2.28
CA VAL A 97 1.21 -12.45 -2.14
C VAL A 97 2.32 -12.19 -3.17
N ALA A 98 1.99 -11.73 -4.37
CA ALA A 98 2.98 -11.40 -5.39
C ALA A 98 3.96 -10.31 -4.93
N HIS A 99 3.47 -9.34 -4.13
CA HIS A 99 4.30 -8.30 -3.53
C HIS A 99 5.29 -8.88 -2.52
N HIS A 100 4.87 -9.85 -1.72
CA HIS A 100 5.71 -10.56 -0.73
C HIS A 100 6.59 -11.68 -1.31
N GLN A 101 6.56 -11.91 -2.62
CA GLN A 101 7.36 -12.95 -3.28
C GLN A 101 8.74 -12.48 -3.76
N SER A 102 9.05 -11.19 -3.65
CA SER A 102 10.39 -10.70 -3.98
C SER A 102 11.41 -11.33 -3.05
N GLU A 103 12.51 -11.81 -3.60
CA GLU A 103 13.58 -12.43 -2.81
C GLU A 103 14.60 -11.39 -2.31
N ASP A 104 14.65 -10.24 -2.96
CA ASP A 104 15.46 -9.10 -2.55
C ASP A 104 14.55 -7.96 -2.08
N TYR A 105 14.93 -7.30 -0.99
CA TYR A 105 14.19 -6.17 -0.46
C TYR A 105 14.82 -4.85 -0.90
N ASN A 106 14.25 -4.25 -1.94
CA ASN A 106 14.76 -3.02 -2.55
C ASN A 106 13.62 -2.25 -3.24
N LEU A 107 13.94 -1.08 -3.83
CA LEU A 107 12.92 -0.24 -4.47
C LEU A 107 12.16 -0.95 -5.62
N SER A 108 12.74 -1.96 -6.25
CA SER A 108 12.00 -2.73 -7.27
C SER A 108 10.91 -3.61 -6.66
N THR A 109 11.05 -4.02 -5.39
CA THR A 109 10.02 -4.74 -4.64
C THR A 109 8.73 -3.91 -4.52
N ALA A 110 8.84 -2.60 -4.34
CA ALA A 110 7.68 -1.70 -4.33
C ALA A 110 6.88 -1.74 -5.63
N LEU A 111 7.53 -1.98 -6.76
CA LEU A 111 6.89 -2.09 -8.08
C LEU A 111 6.23 -3.46 -8.29
N ARG A 112 6.61 -4.48 -7.52
CA ARG A 112 6.08 -5.84 -7.63
C ARG A 112 4.65 -5.91 -7.10
N GLN A 113 3.70 -5.66 -7.97
CA GLN A 113 2.28 -5.59 -7.66
C GLN A 113 1.47 -6.41 -8.66
N THR A 114 0.33 -6.94 -8.24
CA THR A 114 -0.55 -7.67 -9.16
C THR A 114 -1.51 -6.76 -9.92
N GLY A 115 -1.92 -7.21 -11.11
CA GLY A 115 -2.97 -6.55 -11.88
C GLY A 115 -4.38 -6.73 -11.26
N THR A 116 -4.60 -7.73 -10.41
CA THR A 116 -5.92 -8.06 -9.84
C THR A 116 -6.33 -7.16 -8.68
N GLY A 117 -5.41 -6.43 -8.07
CA GLY A 117 -5.71 -5.52 -6.96
C GLY A 117 -6.77 -4.48 -7.29
N PHE A 118 -6.97 -4.13 -8.57
CA PHE A 118 -7.98 -3.15 -8.97
C PHE A 118 -9.43 -3.60 -8.66
N PHE A 119 -9.72 -4.89 -8.63
CA PHE A 119 -11.05 -5.39 -8.29
C PHE A 119 -11.39 -5.25 -6.80
N LEU A 120 -10.37 -5.22 -5.95
CA LEU A 120 -10.54 -5.39 -4.51
C LEU A 120 -10.28 -4.11 -3.71
N THR A 121 -9.42 -3.22 -4.21
CA THR A 121 -8.89 -2.10 -3.42
C THR A 121 -9.88 -0.95 -3.25
N TRP A 122 -10.57 -0.54 -4.30
CA TRP A 122 -11.36 0.70 -4.33
C TRP A 122 -12.56 0.69 -3.37
N VAL A 123 -13.11 -0.50 -3.09
CA VAL A 123 -14.26 -0.67 -2.18
C VAL A 123 -13.98 -0.09 -0.79
N PHE A 124 -12.75 -0.24 -0.31
CA PHE A 124 -12.35 0.25 1.02
C PHE A 124 -12.34 1.77 1.13
N TYR A 125 -12.23 2.49 0.02
CA TYR A 125 -12.16 3.95 0.02
C TYR A 125 -13.52 4.63 -0.21
N ILE A 126 -14.57 3.89 -0.54
CA ILE A 126 -15.94 4.44 -0.69
C ILE A 126 -16.36 5.30 0.51
N PRO A 127 -16.12 4.89 1.78
CA PRO A 127 -16.52 5.69 2.93
C PRO A 127 -15.94 7.12 2.93
N LEU A 128 -14.73 7.34 2.38
CA LEU A 128 -14.14 8.67 2.28
C LEU A 128 -14.99 9.63 1.44
N PHE A 129 -15.57 9.13 0.35
CA PHE A 129 -16.44 9.92 -0.52
C PHE A 129 -17.80 10.18 0.14
N ILE A 130 -18.32 9.20 0.90
CA ILE A 130 -19.57 9.35 1.65
C ILE A 130 -19.45 10.44 2.72
N ILE A 131 -18.32 10.49 3.45
CA ILE A 131 -18.11 11.52 4.49
C ILE A 131 -17.72 12.88 3.92
N GLY A 132 -17.62 13.05 2.60
CA GLY A 132 -17.43 14.32 1.92
C GLY A 132 -15.99 14.71 1.59
N VAL A 133 -15.05 13.78 1.62
CA VAL A 133 -13.67 14.04 1.15
C VAL A 133 -13.70 14.35 -0.35
N PRO A 134 -13.23 15.53 -0.80
CA PRO A 134 -13.23 15.86 -2.22
C PRO A 134 -12.31 14.93 -3.03
N SER A 135 -12.74 14.54 -4.24
CA SER A 135 -12.02 13.59 -5.11
C SER A 135 -10.56 13.97 -5.34
N TYR A 136 -10.26 15.26 -5.55
CA TYR A 136 -8.88 15.71 -5.78
C TYR A 136 -8.02 15.66 -4.51
N VAL A 137 -8.60 15.90 -3.31
CA VAL A 137 -7.92 15.70 -2.03
C VAL A 137 -7.58 14.23 -1.86
N PHE A 138 -8.55 13.34 -2.15
CA PHE A 138 -8.33 11.90 -2.12
C PHE A 138 -7.19 11.46 -3.05
N VAL A 139 -7.20 11.91 -4.30
CA VAL A 139 -6.15 11.56 -5.28
C VAL A 139 -4.78 12.06 -4.83
N SER A 140 -4.70 13.27 -4.29
CA SER A 140 -3.44 13.84 -3.79
C SER A 140 -2.90 13.05 -2.60
N VAL A 141 -3.76 12.76 -1.62
CA VAL A 141 -3.41 11.95 -0.44
C VAL A 141 -2.99 10.54 -0.85
N ALA A 142 -3.72 9.90 -1.77
CA ALA A 142 -3.38 8.59 -2.31
C ALA A 142 -2.00 8.60 -3.00
N SER A 143 -1.68 9.68 -3.72
CA SER A 143 -0.38 9.85 -4.37
C SER A 143 0.76 10.00 -3.37
N ILE A 144 0.57 10.81 -2.31
CA ILE A 144 1.53 10.96 -1.22
C ILE A 144 1.76 9.61 -0.53
N ASN A 145 0.68 8.89 -0.22
CA ASN A 145 0.76 7.55 0.38
C ASN A 145 1.54 6.58 -0.51
N LEU A 146 1.29 6.59 -1.82
CA LEU A 146 2.01 5.73 -2.78
C LEU A 146 3.50 6.05 -2.85
N ILE A 147 3.88 7.33 -2.86
CA ILE A 147 5.28 7.77 -2.83
C ILE A 147 5.94 7.31 -1.52
N TYR A 148 5.24 7.45 -0.41
CA TYR A 148 5.72 6.98 0.89
C TYR A 148 5.93 5.46 0.89
N GLN A 149 4.99 4.70 0.38
CA GLN A 149 5.12 3.25 0.26
C GLN A 149 6.30 2.84 -0.63
N PHE A 150 6.64 3.63 -1.65
CA PHE A 150 7.78 3.33 -2.51
C PHE A 150 9.11 3.44 -1.75
N TRP A 151 9.36 4.53 -1.03
CA TRP A 151 10.65 4.75 -0.37
C TRP A 151 10.90 3.82 0.83
N VAL A 152 9.87 3.29 1.48
CA VAL A 152 10.06 2.36 2.60
C VAL A 152 10.63 1.00 2.17
N HIS A 153 10.62 0.67 0.88
CA HIS A 153 11.17 -0.57 0.34
C HIS A 153 12.68 -0.47 0.08
N THR A 154 13.46 -0.33 1.13
CA THR A 154 14.94 -0.31 1.02
C THR A 154 15.61 -0.86 2.26
N GLU A 155 16.76 -1.53 2.06
CA GLU A 155 17.63 -1.99 3.15
C GLU A 155 18.58 -0.88 3.65
N HIS A 156 18.79 0.15 2.85
CA HIS A 156 19.83 1.14 3.09
C HIS A 156 19.51 2.16 4.18
N VAL A 157 18.26 2.26 4.61
CA VAL A 157 17.84 3.18 5.67
C VAL A 157 17.79 2.43 7.00
N PRO A 158 18.64 2.82 7.98
CA PRO A 158 18.62 2.22 9.32
C PRO A 158 17.39 2.69 10.11
N LYS A 159 17.29 2.27 11.38
CA LYS A 159 16.26 2.76 12.31
C LYS A 159 16.34 4.28 12.45
N LEU A 160 15.18 4.93 12.37
CA LEU A 160 15.02 6.40 12.43
C LEU A 160 14.63 6.92 13.83
N GLY A 161 14.77 6.08 14.85
CA GLY A 161 14.55 6.47 16.25
C GLY A 161 13.12 6.95 16.52
N TRP A 162 12.96 8.19 17.04
CA TRP A 162 11.66 8.74 17.43
C TRP A 162 10.63 8.82 16.30
N PHE A 163 11.10 8.92 15.04
CA PHE A 163 10.22 8.93 13.87
C PHE A 163 9.36 7.65 13.79
N GLU A 164 9.95 6.51 14.17
CA GLU A 164 9.29 5.20 14.15
C GLU A 164 8.23 5.01 15.24
N LEU A 165 8.08 5.97 16.15
CA LEU A 165 6.96 5.99 17.10
C LEU A 165 5.65 6.43 16.45
N PHE A 166 5.71 7.14 15.35
CA PHE A 166 4.54 7.71 14.66
C PHE A 166 4.39 7.16 13.25
N PHE A 167 5.48 6.92 12.54
CA PHE A 167 5.47 6.55 11.12
C PHE A 167 6.30 5.30 10.87
N VAL A 168 5.82 4.48 9.95
CA VAL A 168 6.54 3.28 9.49
C VAL A 168 7.74 3.70 8.64
N SER A 169 8.92 3.34 9.07
CA SER A 169 10.18 3.53 8.34
C SER A 169 10.52 2.32 7.46
N PRO A 170 11.56 2.38 6.63
CA PRO A 170 12.07 1.19 5.95
C PRO A 170 12.44 0.06 6.91
N SER A 171 12.93 0.38 8.11
CA SER A 171 13.25 -0.63 9.12
C SER A 171 12.01 -1.37 9.63
N ASN A 172 10.89 -0.68 9.82
CA ASN A 172 9.61 -1.30 10.19
C ASN A 172 9.01 -2.09 9.03
N HIS A 173 9.12 -1.58 7.81
CA HIS A 173 8.53 -2.24 6.65
C HIS A 173 9.30 -3.51 6.25
N ARG A 174 10.61 -3.57 6.51
CA ARG A 174 11.37 -4.83 6.45
C ARG A 174 10.80 -5.91 7.38
N VAL A 175 10.38 -5.52 8.58
CA VAL A 175 9.72 -6.45 9.52
C VAL A 175 8.39 -6.93 8.93
N HIS A 176 7.63 -6.05 8.28
CA HIS A 176 6.39 -6.43 7.59
C HIS A 176 6.61 -7.48 6.50
N HIS A 177 7.70 -7.38 5.74
CA HIS A 177 8.07 -8.37 4.72
C HIS A 177 8.76 -9.62 5.28
N ALA A 178 9.11 -9.65 6.56
CA ALA A 178 9.77 -10.78 7.17
C ALA A 178 8.81 -11.97 7.38
N GLN A 179 9.35 -13.19 7.40
CA GLN A 179 8.57 -14.44 7.48
C GLN A 179 8.61 -15.10 8.84
N ASN A 180 9.38 -14.52 9.78
CA ASN A 180 9.42 -15.00 11.15
C ASN A 180 8.03 -14.89 11.77
N GLU A 181 7.58 -15.90 12.49
CA GLU A 181 6.22 -15.96 13.07
C GLU A 181 5.89 -14.74 13.93
N GLU A 182 6.88 -14.20 14.65
CA GLU A 182 6.76 -13.01 15.48
C GLU A 182 6.53 -11.70 14.71
N TYR A 183 6.85 -11.69 13.40
CA TYR A 183 6.80 -10.50 12.54
C TYR A 183 5.61 -10.50 11.57
N ILE A 184 4.92 -11.63 11.47
CA ILE A 184 3.77 -11.76 10.56
C ILE A 184 2.69 -10.75 10.93
N ASP A 185 2.10 -10.12 9.92
CA ASP A 185 0.98 -9.18 10.04
C ASP A 185 1.29 -7.93 10.90
N LYS A 186 2.55 -7.49 10.94
CA LYS A 186 2.97 -6.24 11.60
C LYS A 186 3.15 -5.10 10.61
N ASN A 187 3.08 -3.86 11.12
CA ASN A 187 3.38 -2.62 10.36
C ASN A 187 2.60 -2.48 9.04
N LEU A 188 1.28 -2.61 9.09
CA LEU A 188 0.38 -2.69 7.94
C LEU A 188 -0.05 -1.34 7.36
N SER A 189 0.29 -0.20 8.00
CA SER A 189 -0.05 1.16 7.52
C SER A 189 1.17 2.07 7.54
N LEU A 190 1.02 3.34 7.14
CA LEU A 190 2.10 4.34 7.21
C LEU A 190 2.18 5.01 8.57
N ILE A 191 1.05 5.18 9.24
CA ILE A 191 0.98 5.68 10.60
C ILE A 191 1.00 4.45 11.53
N HIS A 192 1.83 4.51 12.55
CA HIS A 192 1.91 3.43 13.53
C HIS A 192 0.59 3.35 14.31
N ILE A 193 -0.18 2.33 14.00
CA ILE A 193 -1.45 2.03 14.69
C ILE A 193 -1.24 0.88 15.66
#